data_1de16d2863327ccc13c867c5fe6ff1e2
#
_entry.id   1de16d2863327ccc13c867c5fe6ff1e2
#
_cell.length_a   1.000
_cell.length_b   1.000
_cell.length_c   1.000
_cell.angle_alpha   90.00
_cell.angle_beta   90.00
_cell.angle_gamma   90.00
#
_symmetry.space_group_name_H-M   'P 1'
#
loop_
_entity.id
_entity.type
_entity.pdbx_description
1 polymer ?
#
loop_
_entity_poly.entity_id
_entity_poly.type
_entity_poly.pdbx_seq_one_letter_code
_entity_poly.pdbx_strand_id
1 'polypeptide(L)'
;MSMGRVFIVDDEEHVRKTVGLALTQGGYEVLEAADGEEAIAVIQSSPTGFSVHAIICDIHLPKVNGDDLIAFIRAKLPTVPVIVLTGHPDVQSAASLFKQGVVDYLIKPAQAHTLLDAVRRAIGEQAVFE
;
A
#
# COMPACT_ATOMS: atom_id res chain seq x y z
N MET A 1 -4.50 -2.88 21.55
CA MET A 1 -5.43 -2.62 20.43
C MET A 1 -4.67 -2.17 19.20
N SER A 2 -5.08 -2.65 18.05
CA SER A 2 -4.44 -2.28 16.79
C SER A 2 -4.94 -0.92 16.29
N MET A 3 -4.02 -0.16 15.70
CA MET A 3 -4.36 1.10 15.00
C MET A 3 -4.98 0.84 13.63
N GLY A 4 -4.93 -0.37 13.16
CA GLY A 4 -5.41 -0.78 11.85
C GLY A 4 -4.47 -1.81 11.23
N ARG A 5 -4.84 -2.31 10.07
CA ARG A 5 -4.06 -3.32 9.35
C ARG A 5 -3.59 -2.75 8.01
N VAL A 6 -2.31 -2.89 7.72
CA VAL A 6 -1.69 -2.37 6.50
C VAL A 6 -1.16 -3.54 5.67
N PHE A 7 -1.48 -3.52 4.38
CA PHE A 7 -1.00 -4.53 3.43
C PHE A 7 0.18 -3.96 2.67
N ILE A 8 1.33 -4.62 2.75
CA ILE A 8 2.57 -4.20 2.09
C ILE A 8 2.81 -5.12 0.89
N VAL A 9 2.94 -4.53 -0.30
CA VAL A 9 3.23 -5.27 -1.54
C VAL A 9 4.55 -4.77 -2.09
N ASP A 10 5.59 -5.60 -2.03
CA ASP A 10 6.94 -5.24 -2.46
C ASP A 10 7.75 -6.52 -2.69
N ASP A 11 8.53 -6.59 -3.77
CA ASP A 11 9.32 -7.77 -4.07
C ASP A 11 10.64 -7.82 -3.29
N GLU A 12 11.04 -6.74 -2.65
CA GLU A 12 12.25 -6.69 -1.84
C GLU A 12 11.96 -7.05 -0.39
N GLU A 13 12.49 -8.20 0.04
CA GLU A 13 12.25 -8.71 1.38
C GLU A 13 12.67 -7.72 2.47
N HIS A 14 13.86 -7.07 2.29
CA HIS A 14 14.34 -6.13 3.29
C HIS A 14 13.47 -4.88 3.41
N VAL A 15 12.82 -4.47 2.31
CA VAL A 15 11.87 -3.35 2.35
C VAL A 15 10.63 -3.75 3.13
N ARG A 16 10.07 -4.95 2.83
CA ARG A 16 8.91 -5.44 3.59
C ARG A 16 9.21 -5.53 5.08
N LYS A 17 10.40 -6.02 5.44
CA LYS A 17 10.80 -6.13 6.85
C LYS A 17 10.96 -4.76 7.51
N THR A 18 11.63 -3.83 6.86
CA THR A 18 11.87 -2.49 7.39
C THR A 18 10.57 -1.71 7.55
N VAL A 19 9.74 -1.72 6.52
CA VAL A 19 8.44 -1.05 6.54
C VAL A 19 7.53 -1.72 7.56
N GLY A 20 7.49 -3.05 7.57
CA GLY A 20 6.69 -3.81 8.52
C GLY A 20 7.06 -3.53 9.96
N LEU A 21 8.36 -3.44 10.25
CA LEU A 21 8.82 -3.13 11.60
C LEU A 21 8.38 -1.73 12.03
N ALA A 22 8.54 -0.75 11.15
CA ALA A 22 8.13 0.62 11.45
C ALA A 22 6.63 0.70 11.76
N LEU A 23 5.81 0.04 10.94
CA LEU A 23 4.37 0.04 11.13
C LEU A 23 3.96 -0.72 12.39
N THR A 24 4.57 -1.87 12.64
CA THR A 24 4.30 -2.66 13.85
C THR A 24 4.64 -1.86 15.11
N GLN A 25 5.77 -1.19 15.11
CA GLN A 25 6.15 -0.32 16.23
C GLN A 25 5.19 0.86 16.40
N GLY A 26 4.55 1.28 15.31
CA GLY A 26 3.53 2.32 15.34
C GLY A 26 2.14 1.83 15.74
N GLY A 27 1.99 0.55 16.04
CA GLY A 27 0.72 -0.02 16.51
C GLY A 27 -0.16 -0.64 15.43
N TYR A 28 0.35 -0.81 14.22
CA TYR A 28 -0.41 -1.42 13.12
C TYR A 28 -0.13 -2.91 13.00
N GLU A 29 -1.13 -3.65 12.54
CA GLU A 29 -0.93 -5.01 12.07
C GLU A 29 -0.50 -4.96 10.61
N VAL A 30 0.31 -5.93 10.18
CA VAL A 30 0.89 -5.94 8.85
C VAL A 30 0.63 -7.26 8.15
N LEU A 31 0.19 -7.19 6.90
CA LEU A 31 0.15 -8.32 5.97
C LEU A 31 1.12 -7.99 4.83
N GLU A 32 1.68 -9.02 4.20
CA GLU A 32 2.68 -8.83 3.16
C GLU A 32 2.39 -9.70 1.94
N ALA A 33 2.75 -9.18 0.77
CA ALA A 33 2.83 -9.96 -0.45
C ALA A 33 4.16 -9.61 -1.15
N ALA A 34 4.80 -10.62 -1.71
CA ALA A 34 6.11 -10.47 -2.33
C ALA A 34 6.06 -10.01 -3.79
N ASP A 35 4.88 -10.11 -4.41
CA ASP A 35 4.71 -9.68 -5.80
C ASP A 35 3.23 -9.38 -6.08
N GLY A 36 2.97 -8.87 -7.29
CA GLY A 36 1.63 -8.49 -7.68
C GLY A 36 0.67 -9.66 -7.82
N GLU A 37 1.16 -10.82 -8.29
CA GLU A 37 0.32 -12.01 -8.41
C GLU A 37 -0.15 -12.49 -7.03
N GLU A 38 0.77 -12.53 -6.07
CA GLU A 38 0.43 -12.88 -4.70
C GLU A 38 -0.57 -11.89 -4.10
N ALA A 39 -0.37 -10.59 -4.33
CA ALA A 39 -1.29 -9.57 -3.85
C ALA A 39 -2.71 -9.78 -4.41
N ILE A 40 -2.81 -10.02 -5.71
CA ILE A 40 -4.10 -10.29 -6.36
C ILE A 40 -4.74 -11.53 -5.77
N ALA A 41 -3.96 -12.60 -5.62
CA ALA A 41 -4.47 -13.87 -5.06
C ALA A 41 -5.00 -13.69 -3.64
N VAL A 42 -4.28 -12.95 -2.80
CA VAL A 42 -4.69 -12.68 -1.42
C VAL A 42 -6.01 -11.91 -1.40
N ILE A 43 -6.13 -10.88 -2.22
CA ILE A 43 -7.35 -10.06 -2.28
C ILE A 43 -8.53 -10.91 -2.77
N GLN A 44 -8.33 -11.73 -3.81
CA GLN A 44 -9.38 -12.55 -4.39
C GLN A 44 -9.80 -13.71 -3.50
N SER A 45 -8.92 -14.20 -2.64
CA SER A 45 -9.19 -15.38 -1.82
C SER A 45 -10.11 -15.12 -0.64
N SER A 46 -10.49 -13.87 -0.40
CA SER A 46 -11.32 -13.50 0.74
C SER A 46 -12.74 -13.17 0.29
N PRO A 47 -13.66 -14.13 0.32
CA PRO A 47 -15.02 -13.92 -0.18
C PRO A 47 -15.86 -12.97 0.69
N THR A 48 -15.49 -12.82 1.97
CA THR A 48 -16.21 -11.94 2.90
C THR A 48 -15.60 -10.55 3.01
N GLY A 49 -14.63 -10.27 2.15
CA GLY A 49 -13.94 -8.99 2.14
C GLY A 49 -12.56 -9.06 2.77
N PHE A 50 -11.60 -8.62 1.99
CA PHE A 50 -10.22 -8.49 2.46
C PHE A 50 -10.15 -7.26 3.36
N SER A 51 -9.90 -7.48 4.65
CA SER A 51 -10.02 -6.43 5.66
C SER A 51 -8.66 -5.80 5.94
N VAL A 52 -8.38 -4.71 5.24
CA VAL A 52 -7.21 -3.85 5.52
C VAL A 52 -7.65 -2.39 5.51
N HIS A 53 -6.86 -1.55 6.16
CA HIS A 53 -7.16 -0.13 6.32
C HIS A 53 -6.34 0.74 5.40
N ALA A 54 -5.20 0.24 4.93
CA ALA A 54 -4.35 0.94 3.96
C ALA A 54 -3.47 -0.08 3.23
N ILE A 55 -3.01 0.30 2.05
CA ILE A 55 -2.10 -0.52 1.26
C ILE A 55 -0.89 0.32 0.90
N ILE A 56 0.32 -0.24 1.13
CA ILE A 56 1.57 0.34 0.65
C ILE A 56 2.07 -0.58 -0.46
N CYS A 57 2.22 -0.05 -1.65
CA CYS A 57 2.49 -0.85 -2.84
C CYS A 57 3.63 -0.28 -3.67
N ASP A 58 4.61 -1.11 -4.01
CA ASP A 58 5.59 -0.80 -5.03
C ASP A 58 4.96 -1.04 -6.41
N ILE A 59 5.24 -0.16 -7.35
CA ILE A 59 4.71 -0.26 -8.72
C ILE A 59 5.71 -0.90 -9.69
N HIS A 60 6.96 -1.08 -9.29
CA HIS A 60 7.99 -1.71 -10.10
C HIS A 60 8.18 -3.16 -9.68
N LEU A 61 7.14 -3.95 -9.86
CA LEU A 61 7.12 -5.37 -9.50
C LEU A 61 7.32 -6.23 -10.74
N PRO A 62 7.96 -7.39 -10.60
CA PRO A 62 8.02 -8.33 -11.71
C PRO A 62 6.65 -8.91 -12.04
N LYS A 63 6.43 -9.33 -13.26
CA LYS A 63 5.27 -10.08 -13.75
C LYS A 63 3.99 -9.28 -13.93
N VAL A 64 3.75 -8.26 -13.10
CA VAL A 64 2.51 -7.47 -13.15
C VAL A 64 2.85 -6.02 -13.37
N ASN A 65 2.17 -5.38 -14.30
CA ASN A 65 2.30 -3.95 -14.55
C ASN A 65 1.75 -3.19 -13.34
N GLY A 66 2.50 -2.20 -12.85
CA GLY A 66 2.12 -1.43 -11.67
C GLY A 66 0.80 -0.69 -11.82
N ASP A 67 0.56 -0.09 -12.98
CA ASP A 67 -0.70 0.61 -13.22
C ASP A 67 -1.88 -0.36 -13.21
N ASP A 68 -1.70 -1.55 -13.79
CA ASP A 68 -2.75 -2.57 -13.79
C ASP A 68 -3.05 -3.08 -12.39
N LEU A 69 -2.00 -3.25 -11.57
CA LEU A 69 -2.17 -3.68 -10.20
C LEU A 69 -2.94 -2.65 -9.39
N ILE A 70 -2.59 -1.38 -9.52
CA ILE A 70 -3.31 -0.30 -8.84
C ILE A 70 -4.76 -0.24 -9.30
N ALA A 71 -5.01 -0.37 -10.60
CA ALA A 71 -6.38 -0.39 -11.13
C ALA A 71 -7.18 -1.54 -10.53
N PHE A 72 -6.59 -2.72 -10.42
CA PHE A 72 -7.23 -3.89 -9.80
C PHE A 72 -7.58 -3.61 -8.34
N ILE A 73 -6.61 -3.10 -7.58
CA ILE A 73 -6.81 -2.79 -6.16
C ILE A 73 -7.92 -1.76 -5.99
N ARG A 74 -7.91 -0.70 -6.79
CA ARG A 74 -8.93 0.35 -6.70
C ARG A 74 -10.32 -0.17 -7.04
N ALA A 75 -10.41 -1.09 -8.00
CA ALA A 75 -11.69 -1.69 -8.38
C ALA A 75 -12.24 -2.62 -7.29
N LYS A 76 -11.37 -3.41 -6.67
CA LYS A 76 -11.79 -4.40 -5.67
C LYS A 76 -11.94 -3.81 -4.28
N LEU A 77 -11.14 -2.81 -3.94
CA LEU A 77 -11.07 -2.22 -2.60
C LEU A 77 -11.20 -0.69 -2.72
N PRO A 78 -12.35 -0.18 -3.21
CA PRO A 78 -12.48 1.24 -3.55
C PRO A 78 -12.37 2.19 -2.35
N THR A 79 -12.61 1.70 -1.14
CA THR A 79 -12.53 2.53 0.06
C THR A 79 -11.19 2.44 0.78
N VAL A 80 -10.30 1.56 0.34
CA VAL A 80 -9.00 1.39 0.99
C VAL A 80 -7.97 2.32 0.34
N PRO A 81 -7.35 3.23 1.10
CA PRO A 81 -6.35 4.13 0.54
C PRO A 81 -5.09 3.38 0.13
N VAL A 82 -4.52 3.78 -1.01
CA VAL A 82 -3.29 3.19 -1.54
C VAL A 82 -2.19 4.24 -1.51
N ILE A 83 -1.07 3.87 -0.91
CA ILE A 83 0.17 4.64 -0.85
C ILE A 83 1.18 3.93 -1.73
N VAL A 84 1.78 4.64 -2.67
CA VAL A 84 2.86 4.06 -3.49
C VAL A 84 4.20 4.33 -2.82
N LEU A 85 5.04 3.30 -2.74
CA LEU A 85 6.41 3.40 -2.23
C LEU A 85 7.33 2.83 -3.29
N THR A 86 8.14 3.66 -3.92
CA THR A 86 8.97 3.25 -5.06
C THR A 86 10.41 3.72 -4.95
N GLY A 87 11.33 2.90 -5.46
CA GLY A 87 12.73 3.26 -5.61
C GLY A 87 13.04 3.93 -6.95
N HIS A 88 12.05 4.03 -7.84
CA HIS A 88 12.22 4.56 -9.19
C HIS A 88 11.18 5.64 -9.46
N PRO A 89 11.31 6.82 -8.82
CA PRO A 89 10.31 7.88 -8.97
C PRO A 89 10.28 8.44 -10.39
N ASP A 90 9.06 8.72 -10.86
CA ASP A 90 8.80 9.30 -12.17
C ASP A 90 7.59 10.22 -12.05
N VAL A 91 7.76 11.47 -12.44
CA VAL A 91 6.74 12.50 -12.30
C VAL A 91 5.48 12.17 -13.10
N GLN A 92 5.63 11.68 -14.33
CA GLN A 92 4.47 11.32 -15.15
C GLN A 92 3.71 10.13 -14.57
N SER A 93 4.44 9.14 -14.09
CA SER A 93 3.85 7.99 -13.43
C SER A 93 3.10 8.40 -12.17
N ALA A 94 3.72 9.25 -11.34
CA ALA A 94 3.09 9.75 -10.13
C ALA A 94 1.79 10.49 -10.42
N ALA A 95 1.80 11.37 -11.44
CA ALA A 95 0.59 12.10 -11.83
C ALA A 95 -0.53 11.17 -12.26
N SER A 96 -0.19 10.14 -13.05
CA SER A 96 -1.15 9.13 -13.49
C SER A 96 -1.75 8.35 -12.31
N LEU A 97 -0.92 7.98 -11.35
CA LEU A 97 -1.35 7.23 -10.17
C LEU A 97 -2.27 8.06 -9.28
N PHE A 98 -1.98 9.33 -9.09
CA PHE A 98 -2.87 10.21 -8.34
C PHE A 98 -4.23 10.35 -9.02
N LYS A 99 -4.27 10.38 -10.34
CA LYS A 99 -5.54 10.38 -11.09
C LYS A 99 -6.32 9.08 -10.86
N GLN A 100 -5.63 7.97 -10.62
CA GLN A 100 -6.28 6.69 -10.31
C GLN A 100 -6.76 6.60 -8.87
N GLY A 101 -6.44 7.58 -8.03
CA GLY A 101 -6.90 7.62 -6.65
C GLY A 101 -5.87 7.21 -5.60
N VAL A 102 -4.60 7.07 -5.98
CA VAL A 102 -3.51 6.88 -5.02
C VAL A 102 -3.43 8.14 -4.15
N VAL A 103 -3.32 7.96 -2.84
CA VAL A 103 -3.41 9.08 -1.89
C VAL A 103 -2.05 9.65 -1.50
N ASP A 104 -0.98 8.90 -1.71
CA ASP A 104 0.37 9.38 -1.40
C ASP A 104 1.40 8.62 -2.23
N TYR A 105 2.56 9.24 -2.41
CA TYR A 105 3.63 8.71 -3.25
C TYR A 105 4.96 8.96 -2.54
N LEU A 106 5.57 7.88 -2.05
CA LEU A 106 6.79 7.96 -1.26
C LEU A 106 7.95 7.33 -2.03
N ILE A 107 9.15 7.85 -1.79
CA ILE A 107 10.37 7.41 -2.46
C ILE A 107 11.22 6.60 -1.49
N LYS A 108 11.69 5.44 -1.92
CA LYS A 108 12.60 4.59 -1.12
C LYS A 108 13.99 5.23 -1.04
N PRO A 109 14.67 5.13 0.09
CA PRO A 109 14.20 4.59 1.36
C PRO A 109 13.38 5.64 2.12
N ALA A 110 12.22 5.25 2.61
CA ALA A 110 11.37 6.15 3.39
C ALA A 110 11.65 5.94 4.88
N GLN A 111 11.80 7.03 5.61
CA GLN A 111 12.02 6.97 7.05
C GLN A 111 10.75 6.54 7.77
N ALA A 112 10.92 5.93 8.95
CA ALA A 112 9.79 5.41 9.71
C ALA A 112 8.72 6.46 9.97
N HIS A 113 9.11 7.66 10.39
CA HIS A 113 8.14 8.72 10.68
C HIS A 113 7.38 9.17 9.43
N THR A 114 8.02 9.17 8.27
CA THR A 114 7.39 9.51 7.00
C THR A 114 6.33 8.47 6.64
N LEU A 115 6.66 7.19 6.79
CA LEU A 115 5.73 6.08 6.55
C LEU A 115 4.54 6.15 7.49
N LEU A 116 4.80 6.34 8.78
CA LEU A 116 3.76 6.39 9.79
C LEU A 116 2.84 7.59 9.59
N ASP A 117 3.39 8.75 9.25
CA ASP A 117 2.58 9.94 8.97
C ASP A 117 1.70 9.72 7.74
N ALA A 118 2.23 9.12 6.68
CA ALA A 118 1.47 8.84 5.47
C ALA A 118 0.30 7.88 5.74
N VAL A 119 0.56 6.81 6.48
CA VAL A 119 -0.47 5.83 6.84
C VAL A 119 -1.51 6.47 7.75
N ARG A 120 -1.08 7.23 8.73
CA ARG A 120 -1.99 7.89 9.68
C ARG A 120 -2.90 8.86 8.95
N ARG A 121 -2.36 9.67 8.04
CA ARG A 121 -3.17 10.60 7.23
C ARG A 121 -4.15 9.85 6.34
N ALA A 122 -3.69 8.80 5.68
CA ALA A 122 -4.52 8.02 4.77
C ALA A 122 -5.73 7.42 5.50
N ILE A 123 -5.50 6.79 6.63
CA ILE A 123 -6.56 6.17 7.43
C ILE A 123 -7.44 7.24 8.08
N GLY A 124 -6.84 8.32 8.58
CA GLY A 124 -7.57 9.42 9.19
C GLY A 124 -8.49 10.15 8.24
N GLU A 125 -8.02 10.40 7.02
CA GLU A 125 -8.84 11.03 5.98
C GLU A 125 -10.03 10.16 5.61
N GLN A 126 -9.82 8.84 5.52
CA GLN A 126 -10.88 7.90 5.22
C GLN A 126 -11.94 7.90 6.34
N ALA A 127 -11.50 7.94 7.59
CA ALA A 127 -12.39 7.97 8.75
C ALA A 127 -13.24 9.23 8.81
N VAL A 128 -12.73 10.36 8.35
CA VAL A 128 -13.45 11.64 8.38
C VAL A 128 -14.72 11.60 7.53
N PHE A 129 -14.72 10.81 6.47
CA PHE A 129 -15.82 10.76 5.53
C PHE A 129 -16.79 9.59 5.77
N GLU A 130 -16.56 8.84 6.81
CA GLU A 130 -17.48 7.80 7.25
C GLU A 130 -18.52 8.37 8.24
#